data_8f753944c975c2cf366ae74e95d2e051
#
_entry.id   8f753944c975c2cf366ae74e95d2e051
#
_cell.length_a   1.000
_cell.length_b   1.000
_cell.length_c   1.000
_cell.angle_alpha   90.00
_cell.angle_beta   90.00
_cell.angle_gamma   90.00
#
_symmetry.space_group_name_H-M   'P 1'
#
loop_
_entity.id
_entity.type
_entity.pdbx_description
1 polymer ?
#
loop_
_entity_poly.entity_id
_entity_poly.type
_entity_poly.pdbx_seq_one_letter_code
_entity_poly.pdbx_strand_id
1 'polypeptide(L)'
;EEPEAPVAAIAPAAAAAPAAPTAEKVTFSADAFFDFDKAVLKPEGKATLQNLVGQLKGTDIEVIVATGHTDWTGSDAYNMKLSMRRAKAVKAFLVSKGIPESRVFVEGKGERNPIADNHTKDGRAKNRRVDIEVVGTKK
;
A
#
# COMPACT_ATOMS: atom_id res chain seq x y z
N GLU A 1 13.47 3.34 -38.89
CA GLU A 1 13.34 3.25 -38.34
C GLU A 1 13.30 3.48 -37.46
N GLU A 2 13.46 3.69 -36.92
CA GLU A 2 13.50 3.86 -35.97
C GLU A 2 13.10 4.39 -35.36
N PRO A 3 13.00 4.62 -35.16
CA PRO A 3 12.85 5.28 -34.32
C PRO A 3 12.55 5.50 -33.45
N GLU A 4 12.67 5.02 -33.30
CA GLU A 4 12.67 5.07 -32.33
C GLU A 4 13.46 5.65 -31.71
N ALA A 5 14.28 5.54 -31.95
CA ALA A 5 15.38 6.25 -31.40
C ALA A 5 15.00 7.55 -30.79
N PRO A 6 14.13 8.18 -31.34
CA PRO A 6 13.71 9.46 -30.80
C PRO A 6 13.37 9.39 -29.34
N VAL A 7 13.06 8.25 -28.92
CA VAL A 7 12.82 8.05 -27.51
C VAL A 7 14.00 8.50 -26.70
N ALA A 8 15.17 8.18 -27.17
CA ALA A 8 16.36 8.57 -26.45
C ALA A 8 16.45 10.07 -26.31
N ALA A 9 16.04 10.76 -27.32
CA ALA A 9 16.12 12.21 -27.29
C ALA A 9 15.24 12.79 -26.20
N ILE A 10 14.19 12.10 -25.87
CA ILE A 10 13.30 12.59 -24.84
C ILE A 10 13.93 12.47 -23.47
N ALA A 11 14.74 11.45 -23.28
CA ALA A 11 15.33 11.21 -21.99
C ALA A 11 16.11 12.41 -21.44
N PRO A 12 16.94 13.07 -22.22
CA PRO A 12 17.65 14.23 -21.69
C PRO A 12 16.73 15.32 -21.20
N ALA A 13 15.65 15.54 -21.89
CA ALA A 13 14.70 16.55 -21.46
C ALA A 13 14.08 16.17 -20.13
N ALA A 14 13.79 14.90 -19.97
CA ALA A 14 13.23 14.45 -18.72
C ALA A 14 14.20 14.63 -17.58
N ALA A 15 15.48 14.42 -17.84
CA ALA A 15 16.50 14.56 -16.81
C ALA A 15 16.61 16.01 -16.35
N ALA A 16 16.38 16.94 -17.23
CA ALA A 16 16.49 18.35 -16.89
C ALA A 16 15.24 18.88 -16.20
N ALA A 17 14.13 18.18 -16.35
CA ALA A 17 12.87 18.62 -15.77
C ALA A 17 12.81 18.27 -14.29
N PRO A 18 11.88 18.89 -13.55
CA PRO A 18 11.65 18.48 -12.17
C PRO A 18 11.33 17.00 -12.14
N ALA A 19 11.63 16.38 -11.04
CA ALA A 19 11.38 14.95 -10.90
C ALA A 19 9.92 14.63 -11.15
N ALA A 20 9.66 13.61 -11.95
CA ALA A 20 8.31 13.15 -12.19
C ALA A 20 7.83 12.36 -10.97
N PRO A 21 6.50 12.32 -10.74
CA PRO A 21 5.97 11.48 -9.69
C PRO A 21 6.33 10.02 -9.93
N THR A 22 6.69 9.32 -8.88
CA THR A 22 6.97 7.90 -8.94
C THR A 22 6.01 7.16 -8.03
N ALA A 23 5.70 5.93 -8.41
CA ALA A 23 4.85 5.07 -7.61
C ALA A 23 5.71 4.01 -6.94
N GLU A 24 5.57 3.87 -5.63
CA GLU A 24 6.25 2.84 -4.87
C GLU A 24 5.21 2.05 -4.11
N LYS A 25 5.33 0.74 -4.14
CA LYS A 25 4.41 -0.14 -3.45
C LYS A 25 5.16 -0.92 -2.39
N VAL A 26 4.64 -0.88 -1.17
CA VAL A 26 5.22 -1.60 -0.05
C VAL A 26 4.16 -2.55 0.47
N THR A 27 4.55 -3.79 0.75
CA THR A 27 3.63 -4.80 1.24
C THR A 27 3.97 -5.11 2.69
N PHE A 28 2.96 -5.08 3.54
CA PHE A 28 3.10 -5.37 4.95
C PHE A 28 2.26 -6.58 5.34
N SER A 29 2.80 -7.41 6.23
CA SER A 29 2.05 -8.55 6.74
C SER A 29 0.89 -8.06 7.61
N ALA A 30 -0.31 -8.53 7.32
CA ALA A 30 -1.46 -8.17 8.15
C ALA A 30 -1.34 -8.77 9.54
N ASP A 31 -0.66 -9.91 9.67
CA ASP A 31 -0.47 -10.54 10.97
C ASP A 31 0.40 -9.70 11.89
N ALA A 32 1.33 -8.94 11.33
CA ALA A 32 2.17 -8.04 12.12
C ALA A 32 1.42 -6.77 12.51
N PHE A 33 0.41 -6.38 11.72
CA PHE A 33 -0.33 -5.14 11.95
C PHE A 33 -1.58 -5.34 12.80
N PHE A 34 -2.22 -6.50 12.69
CA PHE A 34 -3.51 -6.75 13.31
C PHE A 34 -3.54 -8.14 13.94
N ASP A 35 -4.26 -8.25 15.05
CA ASP A 35 -4.55 -9.56 15.61
C ASP A 35 -5.55 -10.29 14.73
N PHE A 36 -5.63 -11.60 14.89
CA PHE A 36 -6.55 -12.42 14.14
C PHE A 36 -7.96 -11.83 14.20
N ASP A 37 -8.57 -11.69 13.06
CA ASP A 37 -9.97 -11.24 12.96
C ASP A 37 -10.20 -9.80 13.42
N LYS A 38 -9.15 -9.04 13.65
CA LYS A 38 -9.25 -7.67 14.16
C LYS A 38 -8.79 -6.65 13.13
N ALA A 39 -9.25 -5.43 13.32
CA ALA A 39 -8.86 -4.31 12.47
C ALA A 39 -8.31 -3.15 13.31
N VAL A 40 -7.80 -3.45 14.50
CA VAL A 40 -7.15 -2.47 15.36
C VAL A 40 -5.65 -2.67 15.26
N LEU A 41 -4.93 -1.59 14.94
CA LEU A 41 -3.49 -1.67 14.73
C LEU A 41 -2.77 -2.06 16.02
N LYS A 42 -1.88 -3.04 15.89
CA LYS A 42 -0.99 -3.44 16.98
C LYS A 42 0.14 -2.42 17.10
N PRO A 43 0.78 -2.32 18.27
CA PRO A 43 1.91 -1.40 18.45
C PRO A 43 3.00 -1.59 17.40
N GLU A 44 3.28 -2.82 17.02
CA GLU A 44 4.27 -3.14 16.01
C GLU A 44 3.88 -2.59 14.63
N GLY A 45 2.59 -2.69 14.29
CA GLY A 45 2.09 -2.11 13.04
C GLY A 45 2.18 -0.59 13.06
N LYS A 46 1.86 0.01 14.20
CA LYS A 46 1.97 1.46 14.34
C LYS A 46 3.41 1.92 14.17
N ALA A 47 4.37 1.19 14.74
CA ALA A 47 5.78 1.55 14.59
C ALA A 47 6.23 1.45 13.14
N THR A 48 5.79 0.42 12.43
CA THR A 48 6.14 0.25 11.03
C THR A 48 5.56 1.38 10.17
N LEU A 49 4.32 1.75 10.42
CA LEU A 49 3.70 2.85 9.68
C LEU A 49 4.33 4.19 10.04
N GLN A 50 4.75 4.35 11.29
CA GLN A 50 5.45 5.55 11.72
C GLN A 50 6.76 5.71 10.97
N ASN A 51 7.49 4.62 10.76
CA ASN A 51 8.72 4.64 9.97
C ASN A 51 8.42 5.03 8.52
N LEU A 52 7.35 4.50 7.96
CA LEU A 52 6.95 4.85 6.59
C LEU A 52 6.66 6.35 6.50
N VAL A 53 5.92 6.91 7.45
CA VAL A 53 5.61 8.33 7.47
C VAL A 53 6.90 9.14 7.52
N GLY A 54 7.87 8.70 8.33
CA GLY A 54 9.16 9.37 8.41
C GLY A 54 9.89 9.38 7.08
N GLN A 55 9.83 8.28 6.35
CA GLN A 55 10.46 8.19 5.04
C GLN A 55 9.78 9.10 4.01
N LEU A 56 8.50 9.40 4.20
CA LEU A 56 7.75 10.21 3.25
C LEU A 56 7.91 11.71 3.47
N LYS A 57 8.61 12.13 4.52
CA LYS A 57 8.74 13.56 4.83
C LYS A 57 9.44 14.34 3.73
N GLY A 58 10.29 13.71 2.96
CA GLY A 58 10.98 14.36 1.86
C GLY A 58 10.24 14.23 0.53
N THR A 59 8.97 13.88 0.56
CA THR A 59 8.21 13.60 -0.65
C THR A 59 6.93 14.44 -0.67
N ASP A 60 6.66 15.05 -1.83
CA ASP A 60 5.35 15.65 -2.06
C ASP A 60 4.41 14.54 -2.48
N ILE A 61 3.53 14.17 -1.58
CA ILE A 61 2.62 13.04 -1.79
C ILE A 61 1.43 13.47 -2.62
N GLU A 62 1.19 12.78 -3.74
CA GLU A 62 0.01 13.02 -4.54
C GLU A 62 -1.13 12.12 -4.10
N VAL A 63 -0.83 10.84 -3.91
CA VAL A 63 -1.86 9.90 -3.49
C VAL A 63 -1.21 8.72 -2.77
N ILE A 64 -1.92 8.20 -1.78
CA ILE A 64 -1.57 6.96 -1.11
C ILE A 64 -2.80 6.06 -1.19
N VAL A 65 -2.59 4.81 -1.61
CA VAL A 65 -3.68 3.83 -1.65
C VAL A 65 -3.30 2.68 -0.72
N ALA A 66 -4.14 2.44 0.27
CA ALA A 66 -3.98 1.31 1.18
C ALA A 66 -4.97 0.24 0.78
N THR A 67 -4.49 -0.93 0.40
CA THR A 67 -5.32 -2.04 -0.06
C THR A 67 -5.17 -3.22 0.89
N GLY A 68 -6.28 -3.63 1.50
CA GLY A 68 -6.29 -4.78 2.39
C GLY A 68 -6.57 -6.06 1.64
N HIS A 69 -5.87 -7.12 2.02
CA HIS A 69 -6.05 -8.46 1.43
C HIS A 69 -6.13 -9.49 2.54
N THR A 70 -6.89 -10.55 2.28
CA THR A 70 -7.02 -11.67 3.22
C THR A 70 -6.65 -12.97 2.52
N ASP A 71 -6.56 -14.05 3.30
CA ASP A 71 -6.54 -15.38 2.71
C ASP A 71 -7.99 -15.81 2.43
N TRP A 72 -8.19 -17.05 1.99
CA TRP A 72 -9.51 -17.54 1.61
C TRP A 72 -10.33 -18.11 2.78
N THR A 73 -9.84 -18.02 4.00
CA THR A 73 -10.54 -18.53 5.17
C THR A 73 -11.75 -17.67 5.47
N GLY A 74 -12.92 -18.30 5.61
CA GLY A 74 -14.15 -17.58 5.87
C GLY A 74 -14.87 -17.21 4.58
N SER A 75 -15.94 -16.47 4.70
CA SER A 75 -16.75 -16.11 3.54
C SER A 75 -16.12 -14.95 2.79
N ASP A 76 -16.37 -14.87 1.49
CA ASP A 76 -15.89 -13.78 0.67
C ASP A 76 -16.40 -12.43 1.19
N ALA A 77 -17.69 -12.37 1.54
CA ALA A 77 -18.28 -11.13 2.04
C ALA A 77 -17.61 -10.67 3.33
N TYR A 78 -17.33 -11.61 4.23
CA TYR A 78 -16.66 -11.26 5.49
C TYR A 78 -15.25 -10.74 5.22
N ASN A 79 -14.52 -11.42 4.34
CA ASN A 79 -13.15 -11.05 4.02
C ASN A 79 -13.08 -9.69 3.32
N MET A 80 -14.06 -9.38 2.48
CA MET A 80 -14.13 -8.06 1.86
C MET A 80 -14.28 -6.97 2.93
N LYS A 81 -15.17 -7.18 3.88
CA LYS A 81 -15.38 -6.20 4.95
C LYS A 81 -14.16 -6.07 5.84
N LEU A 82 -13.54 -7.20 6.19
CA LEU A 82 -12.36 -7.18 7.04
C LEU A 82 -11.21 -6.44 6.38
N SER A 83 -10.97 -6.73 5.09
CA SER A 83 -9.89 -6.08 4.37
C SER A 83 -10.11 -4.58 4.27
N MET A 84 -11.35 -4.16 4.05
CA MET A 84 -11.67 -2.73 4.01
C MET A 84 -11.47 -2.07 5.37
N ARG A 85 -11.91 -2.72 6.44
CA ARG A 85 -11.74 -2.18 7.79
C ARG A 85 -10.25 -2.02 8.12
N ARG A 86 -9.43 -2.99 7.72
CA ARG A 86 -7.99 -2.92 7.95
C ARG A 86 -7.35 -1.79 7.16
N ALA A 87 -7.76 -1.63 5.91
CA ALA A 87 -7.25 -0.52 5.10
C ALA A 87 -7.64 0.82 5.71
N LYS A 88 -8.86 0.94 6.22
CA LYS A 88 -9.32 2.15 6.87
C LYS A 88 -8.54 2.45 8.15
N ALA A 89 -8.15 1.41 8.89
CA ALA A 89 -7.35 1.60 10.10
C ALA A 89 -5.98 2.15 9.75
N VAL A 90 -5.39 1.68 8.66
CA VAL A 90 -4.11 2.19 8.17
C VAL A 90 -4.27 3.66 7.77
N LYS A 91 -5.32 3.99 7.02
CA LYS A 91 -5.58 5.37 6.62
C LYS A 91 -5.72 6.28 7.84
N ALA A 92 -6.50 5.84 8.84
CA ALA A 92 -6.72 6.65 10.04
C ALA A 92 -5.40 6.96 10.73
N PHE A 93 -4.49 5.98 10.80
CA PHE A 93 -3.20 6.20 11.41
C PHE A 93 -2.37 7.21 10.62
N LEU A 94 -2.32 7.03 9.29
CA LEU A 94 -1.55 7.94 8.43
C LEU A 94 -2.07 9.38 8.55
N VAL A 95 -3.37 9.55 8.57
CA VAL A 95 -3.97 10.87 8.72
C VAL A 95 -3.61 11.46 10.08
N SER A 96 -3.62 10.64 11.13
CA SER A 96 -3.28 11.12 12.47
C SER A 96 -1.83 11.58 12.55
N LYS A 97 -0.98 11.17 11.62
CA LYS A 97 0.44 11.54 11.59
C LYS A 97 0.71 12.69 10.62
N GLY A 98 -0.33 13.33 10.11
CA GLY A 98 -0.18 14.54 9.33
C GLY A 98 -0.35 14.41 7.83
N ILE A 99 -0.66 13.20 7.34
CA ILE A 99 -0.89 13.03 5.91
C ILE A 99 -2.34 13.49 5.62
N PRO A 100 -2.53 14.36 4.62
CA PRO A 100 -3.88 14.88 4.33
C PRO A 100 -4.85 13.77 3.96
N GLU A 101 -6.01 13.79 4.58
CA GLU A 101 -7.01 12.76 4.34
C GLU A 101 -7.41 12.67 2.87
N SER A 102 -7.48 13.81 2.19
CA SER A 102 -7.88 13.86 0.79
C SER A 102 -6.91 13.14 -0.14
N ARG A 103 -5.73 12.80 0.35
CA ARG A 103 -4.72 12.14 -0.46
C ARG A 103 -4.60 10.65 -0.16
N VAL A 104 -5.37 10.14 0.81
CA VAL A 104 -5.29 8.73 1.19
C VAL A 104 -6.58 8.03 0.80
N PHE A 105 -6.45 6.99 0.00
CA PHE A 105 -7.57 6.18 -0.47
C PHE A 105 -7.43 4.77 0.06
N VAL A 106 -8.56 4.08 0.21
CA VAL A 106 -8.55 2.72 0.72
C VAL A 106 -9.31 1.79 -0.22
N GLU A 107 -8.84 0.55 -0.27
CA GLU A 107 -9.52 -0.51 -1.00
C GLU A 107 -9.51 -1.78 -0.17
N GLY A 108 -10.57 -2.57 -0.27
CA GLY A 108 -10.60 -3.91 0.31
C GLY A 108 -10.79 -4.89 -0.82
N LYS A 109 -9.82 -5.78 -1.01
CA LYS A 109 -9.88 -6.80 -2.05
C LYS A 109 -10.29 -8.16 -1.50
N GLY A 110 -10.33 -8.30 -0.17
CA GLY A 110 -10.66 -9.58 0.45
C GLY A 110 -9.70 -10.65 -0.01
N GLU A 111 -10.25 -11.80 -0.39
CA GLU A 111 -9.45 -12.95 -0.82
C GLU A 111 -9.23 -13.00 -2.33
N ARG A 112 -9.65 -11.97 -3.07
CA ARG A 112 -9.76 -12.02 -4.53
C ARG A 112 -8.43 -11.88 -5.27
N ASN A 113 -7.38 -11.39 -4.58
CA ASN A 113 -6.09 -11.16 -5.23
C ASN A 113 -4.97 -11.89 -4.51
N PRO A 114 -4.96 -13.23 -4.53
CA PRO A 114 -3.90 -13.97 -3.84
C PRO A 114 -2.57 -13.82 -4.55
N ILE A 115 -1.49 -13.75 -3.77
CA ILE A 115 -0.13 -13.74 -4.31
C ILE A 115 0.59 -15.05 -4.01
N ALA A 116 -0.05 -15.95 -3.27
CA ALA A 116 0.53 -17.22 -2.89
C ALA A 116 -0.57 -18.27 -2.79
N ASP A 117 -0.16 -19.52 -2.61
CA ASP A 117 -1.07 -20.66 -2.59
C ASP A 117 -1.87 -20.67 -1.28
N ASN A 118 -3.19 -20.51 -1.39
CA ASN A 118 -4.09 -20.57 -0.24
C ASN A 118 -4.22 -21.96 0.37
N HIS A 119 -3.76 -23.00 -0.33
CA HIS A 119 -3.81 -24.36 0.19
C HIS A 119 -2.74 -24.61 1.24
N THR A 120 -1.71 -23.78 1.30
CA THR A 120 -0.65 -23.95 2.30
C THR A 120 -0.79 -22.87 3.37
N LYS A 121 -0.33 -23.22 4.57
CA LYS A 121 -0.34 -22.27 5.67
C LYS A 121 0.53 -21.05 5.38
N ASP A 122 1.72 -21.29 4.83
CA ASP A 122 2.63 -20.20 4.49
C ASP A 122 2.06 -19.32 3.40
N GLY A 123 1.39 -19.91 2.39
CA GLY A 123 0.77 -19.15 1.33
C GLY A 123 -0.36 -18.28 1.85
N ARG A 124 -1.19 -18.83 2.76
CA ARG A 124 -2.25 -18.03 3.36
C ARG A 124 -1.69 -16.85 4.14
N ALA A 125 -0.59 -17.06 4.87
CA ALA A 125 0.03 -15.97 5.61
C ALA A 125 0.51 -14.87 4.68
N LYS A 126 1.05 -15.22 3.53
CA LYS A 126 1.49 -14.23 2.54
C LYS A 126 0.32 -13.47 1.92
N ASN A 127 -0.83 -14.12 1.80
CA ASN A 127 -2.01 -13.46 1.26
C ASN A 127 -2.63 -12.48 2.24
N ARG A 128 -2.44 -12.68 3.54
CA ARG A 128 -2.91 -11.75 4.56
C ARG A 128 -1.95 -10.57 4.62
N ARG A 129 -2.26 -9.54 3.87
CA ARG A 129 -1.34 -8.41 3.74
C ARG A 129 -2.09 -7.10 3.54
N VAL A 130 -1.38 -6.00 3.72
CA VAL A 130 -1.84 -4.67 3.34
C VAL A 130 -0.80 -4.11 2.39
N ASP A 131 -1.23 -3.76 1.20
CA ASP A 131 -0.36 -3.12 0.22
C ASP A 131 -0.57 -1.62 0.33
N ILE A 132 0.52 -0.87 0.40
CA ILE A 132 0.45 0.59 0.43
C ILE A 132 1.21 1.11 -0.77
N GLU A 133 0.50 1.78 -1.65
CA GLU A 133 1.11 2.38 -2.82
C GLU A 133 1.18 3.88 -2.61
N VAL A 134 2.35 4.45 -2.79
CA VAL A 134 2.57 5.89 -2.62
C VAL A 134 2.99 6.46 -3.96
N VAL A 135 2.26 7.47 -4.41
CA VAL A 135 2.64 8.21 -5.61
C VAL A 135 3.03 9.61 -5.17
N GLY A 136 4.22 10.03 -5.52
CA GLY A 136 4.68 11.34 -5.12
C GLY A 136 5.98 11.70 -5.79
N THR A 137 6.43 12.92 -5.51
CA THR A 137 7.65 13.47 -6.08
C THR A 137 8.59 13.86 -4.95
N LYS A 138 9.83 13.43 -5.02
CA LYS A 138 10.81 13.80 -4.01
C LYS A 138 11.12 15.28 -4.12
N LYS A 139 11.19 15.91 -2.97
CA LYS A 139 11.51 17.35 -2.91
C LYS A 139 12.98 17.61 -3.17
#